data_bef232d51c9bd5edeca590a8274b1dc9
#
_entry.id   bef232d51c9bd5edeca590a8274b1dc9
#
_cell.length_a   1.000
_cell.length_b   1.000
_cell.length_c   1.000
_cell.angle_alpha   90.00
_cell.angle_beta   90.00
_cell.angle_gamma   90.00
#
_symmetry.space_group_name_H-M   'P 1'
#
loop_
_entity.id
_entity.type
_entity.pdbx_description
1 polymer ?
#
loop_
_entity_poly.entity_id
_entity_poly.type
_entity_poly.pdbx_seq_one_letter_code
_entity_poly.pdbx_strand_id
1 'polypeptide(L)'
;MSTTPLALARTFLFVPADRPERHARALAAGTGGVIVDLEDAVAPERKASAREGLVASFAALPEAGRQRLLVRINASGTPWHDDDRAAVAALVGQGLIAGVVLPKAERAGDLQRLAEAIGPQGQLVPLIESAAGLAAVDELAAAPQVLRLAFGNLDFQADVGLACDADEAELVPVRLALLLATRRAGLPAPIDGVTADWRDLQRLAADTARARARRGGFGAKLCIHPDQVAPVHAALGPSADELAWARRVIDAIRSAGGGVVSLDGRMVDAPVVRLAERLLALDAQPPS
;
A
#
# COMPACT_ATOMS: atom_id res chain seq x y z
N MET A 1 -11.70 14.89 7.07
CA MET A 1 -10.34 14.67 6.54
C MET A 1 -10.48 14.37 5.06
N SER A 2 -9.84 15.15 4.19
CA SER A 2 -9.87 14.88 2.74
C SER A 2 -9.13 13.57 2.47
N THR A 3 -9.81 12.61 1.86
CA THR A 3 -9.22 11.30 1.57
C THR A 3 -8.38 11.44 0.29
N THR A 4 -7.06 11.35 0.40
CA THR A 4 -6.18 11.42 -0.76
C THR A 4 -6.37 10.20 -1.67
N PRO A 5 -6.10 10.31 -3.00
CA PRO A 5 -6.21 9.17 -3.92
C PRO A 5 -5.41 7.94 -3.45
N LEU A 6 -4.23 8.14 -2.88
CA LEU A 6 -3.36 7.07 -2.39
C LEU A 6 -3.93 6.34 -1.15
N ALA A 7 -4.76 7.01 -0.34
CA ALA A 7 -5.42 6.37 0.81
C ALA A 7 -6.41 5.27 0.38
N LEU A 8 -7.03 5.42 -0.80
CA LEU A 8 -7.99 4.49 -1.37
C LEU A 8 -7.38 3.55 -2.43
N ALA A 9 -6.16 3.81 -2.87
CA ALA A 9 -5.47 3.03 -3.89
C ALA A 9 -5.40 1.54 -3.51
N ARG A 10 -5.74 0.66 -4.47
CA ARG A 10 -5.69 -0.80 -4.31
C ARG A 10 -4.39 -1.41 -4.84
N THR A 11 -3.68 -0.71 -5.70
CA THR A 11 -2.41 -1.15 -6.30
C THR A 11 -1.37 -0.07 -6.21
N PHE A 12 -0.12 -0.48 -5.98
CA PHE A 12 1.06 0.37 -6.01
C PHE A 12 2.10 -0.29 -6.90
N LEU A 13 2.33 0.29 -8.09
CA LEU A 13 3.22 -0.28 -9.09
C LEU A 13 4.62 0.31 -8.97
N PHE A 14 5.61 -0.54 -8.74
CA PHE A 14 7.02 -0.14 -8.78
C PHE A 14 7.50 0.13 -10.23
N VAL A 15 8.32 1.16 -10.36
CA VAL A 15 9.02 1.50 -11.61
C VAL A 15 10.43 2.02 -11.29
N PRO A 16 11.49 1.55 -11.95
CA PRO A 16 12.84 2.03 -11.70
C PRO A 16 12.99 3.53 -11.99
N ALA A 17 13.68 4.26 -11.11
CA ALA A 17 13.91 5.70 -11.26
C ALA A 17 14.80 6.06 -12.45
N ASP A 18 15.69 5.15 -12.86
CA ASP A 18 16.57 5.29 -14.02
C ASP A 18 15.90 4.95 -15.37
N ARG A 19 14.55 4.80 -15.37
CA ARG A 19 13.73 4.50 -16.55
C ARG A 19 12.60 5.52 -16.72
N PRO A 20 12.94 6.81 -16.96
CA PRO A 20 11.94 7.89 -17.02
C PRO A 20 10.85 7.65 -18.07
N GLU A 21 11.16 6.95 -19.16
CA GLU A 21 10.22 6.57 -20.22
C GLU A 21 9.10 5.65 -19.73
N ARG A 22 9.27 5.02 -18.56
CA ARG A 22 8.27 4.12 -17.97
C ARG A 22 7.31 4.83 -17.02
N HIS A 23 7.65 6.02 -16.50
CA HIS A 23 6.84 6.70 -15.47
C HIS A 23 5.42 7.02 -15.97
N ALA A 24 5.30 7.62 -17.16
CA ALA A 24 4.00 7.90 -17.79
C ALA A 24 3.22 6.61 -18.10
N ARG A 25 3.90 5.56 -18.55
CA ARG A 25 3.28 4.26 -18.84
C ARG A 25 2.77 3.56 -17.58
N ALA A 26 3.50 3.66 -16.47
CA ALA A 26 3.08 3.12 -15.18
C ALA A 26 1.81 3.81 -14.68
N LEU A 27 1.72 5.14 -14.79
CA LEU A 27 0.50 5.89 -14.45
C LEU A 27 -0.68 5.52 -15.35
N ALA A 28 -0.42 5.21 -16.63
CA ALA A 28 -1.45 4.79 -17.59
C ALA A 28 -1.89 3.33 -17.44
N ALA A 29 -1.19 2.51 -16.65
CA ALA A 29 -1.51 1.10 -16.42
C ALA A 29 -2.76 0.88 -15.53
N GLY A 30 -3.46 1.95 -15.10
CA GLY A 30 -4.65 1.84 -14.25
C GLY A 30 -4.33 1.56 -12.78
N THR A 31 -3.07 1.71 -12.35
CA THR A 31 -2.69 1.57 -10.94
C THR A 31 -3.13 2.76 -10.11
N GLY A 32 -3.50 2.55 -8.85
CA GLY A 32 -3.89 3.62 -7.94
C GLY A 32 -2.72 4.49 -7.47
N GLY A 33 -1.52 3.89 -7.33
CA GLY A 33 -0.27 4.58 -7.01
C GLY A 33 0.89 4.05 -7.83
N VAL A 34 1.90 4.88 -8.09
CA VAL A 34 3.18 4.50 -8.69
C VAL A 34 4.29 4.80 -7.70
N ILE A 35 5.16 3.82 -7.46
CA ILE A 35 6.35 3.96 -6.63
C ILE A 35 7.57 3.99 -7.56
N VAL A 36 8.15 5.19 -7.73
CA VAL A 36 9.41 5.34 -8.46
C VAL A 36 10.56 4.97 -7.52
N ASP A 37 11.34 3.98 -7.91
CA ASP A 37 12.27 3.29 -7.04
C ASP A 37 13.72 3.75 -7.26
N LEU A 38 14.33 4.34 -6.23
CA LEU A 38 15.76 4.66 -6.16
C LEU A 38 16.59 3.58 -5.43
N GLU A 39 15.93 2.60 -4.80
CA GLU A 39 16.61 1.58 -3.99
C GLU A 39 17.04 0.40 -4.87
N ASP A 40 16.38 -0.76 -4.75
CA ASP A 40 16.83 -2.03 -5.33
C ASP A 40 16.76 -2.08 -6.85
N ALA A 41 15.84 -1.32 -7.46
CA ALA A 41 15.69 -1.31 -8.92
C ALA A 41 16.75 -0.47 -9.65
N VAL A 42 17.63 0.23 -8.93
CA VAL A 42 18.67 1.08 -9.51
C VAL A 42 20.05 0.66 -9.01
N ALA A 43 20.94 0.33 -9.94
CA ALA A 43 22.31 -0.03 -9.61
C ALA A 43 23.05 1.12 -8.89
N PRO A 44 23.98 0.82 -7.95
CA PRO A 44 24.65 1.82 -7.11
C PRO A 44 25.26 2.99 -7.91
N GLU A 45 25.90 2.71 -9.01
CA GLU A 45 26.57 3.69 -9.88
C GLU A 45 25.60 4.60 -10.65
N ARG A 46 24.33 4.24 -10.73
CA ARG A 46 23.28 5.00 -11.41
C ARG A 46 22.37 5.78 -10.46
N LYS A 47 22.45 5.57 -9.15
CA LYS A 47 21.54 6.19 -8.18
C LYS A 47 21.60 7.72 -8.22
N ALA A 48 22.77 8.32 -8.34
CA ALA A 48 22.92 9.77 -8.41
C ALA A 48 22.24 10.34 -9.67
N SER A 49 22.56 9.80 -10.85
CA SER A 49 21.95 10.27 -12.10
C SER A 49 20.44 9.99 -12.18
N ALA A 50 19.96 8.86 -11.63
CA ALA A 50 18.53 8.57 -11.53
C ALA A 50 17.81 9.62 -10.68
N ARG A 51 18.37 9.98 -9.50
CA ARG A 51 17.84 11.01 -8.62
C ARG A 51 17.77 12.37 -9.29
N GLU A 52 18.85 12.80 -9.96
CA GLU A 52 18.92 14.09 -10.68
C GLU A 52 17.88 14.19 -11.80
N GLY A 53 17.55 13.07 -12.47
CA GLY A 53 16.57 13.02 -13.54
C GLY A 53 15.10 13.15 -13.11
N LEU A 54 14.78 12.99 -11.82
CA LEU A 54 13.39 12.93 -11.33
C LEU A 54 12.61 14.22 -11.58
N VAL A 55 13.20 15.40 -11.33
CA VAL A 55 12.53 16.69 -11.50
C VAL A 55 12.01 16.85 -12.94
N ALA A 56 12.91 16.66 -13.93
CA ALA A 56 12.54 16.79 -15.33
C ALA A 56 11.49 15.77 -15.76
N SER A 57 11.64 14.51 -15.30
CA SER A 57 10.71 13.44 -15.61
C SER A 57 9.31 13.71 -15.05
N PHE A 58 9.20 14.16 -13.80
CA PHE A 58 7.90 14.37 -13.14
C PHE A 58 7.22 15.66 -13.57
N ALA A 59 7.97 16.73 -13.87
CA ALA A 59 7.42 17.98 -14.40
C ALA A 59 6.69 17.77 -15.74
N ALA A 60 7.11 16.79 -16.52
CA ALA A 60 6.46 16.42 -17.79
C ALA A 60 5.13 15.65 -17.61
N LEU A 61 4.81 15.18 -16.39
CA LEU A 61 3.60 14.40 -16.11
C LEU A 61 2.40 15.31 -15.76
N PRO A 62 1.17 14.88 -16.08
CA PRO A 62 -0.03 15.59 -15.66
C PRO A 62 -0.13 15.73 -14.14
N GLU A 63 -0.68 16.83 -13.64
CA GLU A 63 -0.84 17.09 -12.20
C GLU A 63 -1.57 15.97 -11.47
N ALA A 64 -2.69 15.48 -12.01
CA ALA A 64 -3.43 14.35 -11.45
C ALA A 64 -2.59 13.06 -11.35
N GLY A 65 -1.60 12.89 -12.24
CA GLY A 65 -0.63 11.80 -12.18
C GLY A 65 0.36 12.00 -11.04
N ARG A 66 0.87 13.22 -10.86
CA ARG A 66 1.83 13.56 -9.80
C ARG A 66 1.29 13.30 -8.39
N GLN A 67 -0.02 13.50 -8.18
CA GLN A 67 -0.71 13.19 -6.91
C GLN A 67 -0.79 11.68 -6.60
N ARG A 68 -0.42 10.82 -7.53
CA ARG A 68 -0.34 9.36 -7.37
C ARG A 68 1.09 8.81 -7.38
N LEU A 69 2.09 9.72 -7.42
CA LEU A 69 3.51 9.33 -7.38
C LEU A 69 4.03 9.32 -5.95
N LEU A 70 4.73 8.25 -5.62
CA LEU A 70 5.61 8.11 -4.47
C LEU A 70 7.02 7.83 -4.97
N VAL A 71 8.05 8.22 -4.21
CA VAL A 71 9.43 7.82 -4.46
C VAL A 71 9.89 6.92 -3.32
N ARG A 72 10.37 5.70 -3.64
CA ARG A 72 11.09 4.87 -2.67
C ARG A 72 12.54 5.33 -2.67
N ILE A 73 12.97 5.89 -1.55
CA ILE A 73 14.35 6.32 -1.32
C ILE A 73 15.22 5.15 -0.83
N ASN A 74 16.52 5.34 -0.77
CA ASN A 74 17.41 4.36 -0.16
C ASN A 74 17.23 4.34 1.37
N ALA A 75 17.43 3.18 1.99
CA ALA A 75 17.27 2.97 3.43
C ALA A 75 18.14 3.88 4.28
N SER A 76 17.68 4.21 5.49
CA SER A 76 18.46 4.96 6.48
C SER A 76 19.80 4.29 6.75
N GLY A 77 20.87 5.09 6.84
CA GLY A 77 22.23 4.59 7.05
C GLY A 77 22.98 4.18 5.79
N THR A 78 22.34 4.22 4.62
CA THR A 78 23.05 4.05 3.33
C THR A 78 23.68 5.36 2.86
N PRO A 79 24.74 5.31 2.03
CA PRO A 79 25.42 6.52 1.52
C PRO A 79 24.52 7.45 0.70
N TRP A 80 23.40 6.95 0.18
CA TRP A 80 22.49 7.68 -0.71
C TRP A 80 21.32 8.34 0.02
N HIS A 81 21.04 7.92 1.26
CA HIS A 81 19.82 8.31 1.99
C HIS A 81 19.64 9.82 2.15
N ASP A 82 20.68 10.54 2.57
CA ASP A 82 20.56 11.97 2.85
C ASP A 82 20.36 12.79 1.56
N ASP A 83 21.03 12.42 0.49
CA ASP A 83 20.82 13.03 -0.83
C ASP A 83 19.42 12.75 -1.38
N ASP A 84 18.92 11.52 -1.20
CA ASP A 84 17.55 11.16 -1.61
C ASP A 84 16.52 11.93 -0.81
N ARG A 85 16.73 12.07 0.51
CA ARG A 85 15.85 12.86 1.39
C ARG A 85 15.78 14.32 0.95
N ALA A 86 16.91 14.93 0.62
CA ALA A 86 16.94 16.29 0.10
C ALA A 86 16.19 16.42 -1.25
N ALA A 87 16.39 15.46 -2.15
CA ALA A 87 15.71 15.43 -3.44
C ALA A 87 14.20 15.29 -3.30
N VAL A 88 13.70 14.34 -2.49
CA VAL A 88 12.25 14.16 -2.30
C VAL A 88 11.61 15.34 -1.58
N ALA A 89 12.32 16.01 -0.67
CA ALA A 89 11.84 17.24 -0.05
C ALA A 89 11.59 18.34 -1.11
N ALA A 90 12.51 18.52 -2.04
CA ALA A 90 12.34 19.45 -3.16
C ALA A 90 11.17 19.05 -4.08
N LEU A 91 11.03 17.74 -4.39
CA LEU A 91 9.95 17.22 -5.24
C LEU A 91 8.57 17.43 -4.61
N VAL A 92 8.41 17.14 -3.30
CA VAL A 92 7.16 17.41 -2.57
C VAL A 92 6.87 18.90 -2.53
N GLY A 93 7.86 19.73 -2.20
CA GLY A 93 7.71 21.20 -2.15
C GLY A 93 7.28 21.83 -3.49
N GLN A 94 7.62 21.19 -4.61
CA GLN A 94 7.21 21.60 -5.96
C GLN A 94 5.88 20.97 -6.41
N GLY A 95 5.25 20.11 -5.62
CA GLY A 95 4.03 19.38 -5.99
C GLY A 95 4.24 18.36 -7.12
N LEU A 96 5.46 17.83 -7.24
CA LEU A 96 5.82 16.85 -8.27
C LEU A 96 5.56 15.41 -7.84
N ILE A 97 5.49 15.15 -6.52
CA ILE A 97 5.12 13.84 -5.95
C ILE A 97 4.21 14.04 -4.74
N ALA A 98 3.44 13.02 -4.40
CA ALA A 98 2.57 13.02 -3.23
C ALA A 98 3.30 12.64 -1.93
N GLY A 99 4.41 11.88 -2.02
CA GLY A 99 5.11 11.44 -0.82
C GLY A 99 6.22 10.43 -1.08
N VAL A 100 6.63 9.75 -0.03
CA VAL A 100 7.85 8.94 0.03
C VAL A 100 7.57 7.58 0.65
N VAL A 101 8.16 6.53 0.07
CA VAL A 101 8.27 5.20 0.67
C VAL A 101 9.64 5.10 1.35
N LEU A 102 9.66 4.84 2.65
CA LEU A 102 10.89 4.56 3.39
C LEU A 102 11.07 3.04 3.53
N PRO A 103 12.04 2.43 2.84
CA PRO A 103 12.36 1.03 3.00
C PRO A 103 13.05 0.78 4.35
N LYS A 104 13.01 -0.47 4.81
CA LYS A 104 13.64 -0.91 6.07
C LYS A 104 13.33 0.06 7.22
N ALA A 105 12.03 0.42 7.33
CA ALA A 105 11.56 1.34 8.35
C ALA A 105 11.60 0.63 9.72
N GLU A 106 12.52 1.05 10.58
CA GLU A 106 12.80 0.40 11.88
C GLU A 106 12.71 1.36 13.07
N ARG A 107 12.73 2.68 12.83
CA ARG A 107 12.72 3.70 13.87
C ARG A 107 11.78 4.85 13.51
N ALA A 108 10.87 5.18 14.42
CA ALA A 108 9.95 6.31 14.22
C ALA A 108 10.69 7.66 14.05
N GLY A 109 11.87 7.82 14.65
CA GLY A 109 12.69 9.01 14.47
C GLY A 109 13.19 9.22 13.03
N ASP A 110 13.36 8.17 12.23
CA ASP A 110 13.71 8.31 10.81
C ASP A 110 12.51 8.88 10.02
N LEU A 111 11.30 8.38 10.30
CA LEU A 111 10.06 8.93 9.72
C LEU A 111 9.82 10.38 10.15
N GLN A 112 10.08 10.72 11.41
CA GLN A 112 9.94 12.09 11.90
C GLN A 112 10.86 13.05 11.15
N ARG A 113 12.16 12.71 10.99
CA ARG A 113 13.12 13.52 10.22
C ARG A 113 12.72 13.66 8.75
N LEU A 114 12.18 12.59 8.18
CA LEU A 114 11.69 12.62 6.80
C LEU A 114 10.43 13.49 6.67
N ALA A 115 9.48 13.38 7.62
CA ALA A 115 8.28 14.22 7.68
C ALA A 115 8.63 15.71 7.78
N GLU A 116 9.59 16.06 8.65
CA GLU A 116 10.09 17.44 8.79
C GLU A 116 10.70 17.95 7.47
N ALA A 117 11.48 17.11 6.78
CA ALA A 117 12.13 17.48 5.52
C ALA A 117 11.14 17.70 4.36
N ILE A 118 10.14 16.83 4.20
CA ILE A 118 9.17 16.92 3.09
C ILE A 118 8.04 17.92 3.35
N GLY A 119 7.90 18.41 4.60
CA GLY A 119 6.86 19.36 4.99
C GLY A 119 5.45 18.75 5.05
N PRO A 120 4.46 19.53 5.51
CA PRO A 120 3.13 19.01 5.89
C PRO A 120 2.27 18.50 4.73
N GLN A 121 2.66 18.76 3.49
CA GLN A 121 1.96 18.28 2.28
C GLN A 121 2.39 16.87 1.86
N GLY A 122 3.55 16.41 2.33
CA GLY A 122 4.10 15.11 1.97
C GLY A 122 3.46 13.96 2.75
N GLN A 123 3.36 12.79 2.13
CA GLN A 123 2.83 11.57 2.72
C GLN A 123 3.94 10.53 2.86
N LEU A 124 3.90 9.71 3.91
CA LEU A 124 4.88 8.68 4.18
C LEU A 124 4.26 7.28 4.11
N VAL A 125 4.97 6.36 3.50
CA VAL A 125 4.64 4.93 3.50
C VAL A 125 5.87 4.18 4.02
N PRO A 126 5.94 3.86 5.33
CA PRO A 126 6.99 3.00 5.85
C PRO A 126 6.79 1.56 5.35
N LEU A 127 7.85 0.97 4.81
CA LEU A 127 7.89 -0.41 4.36
C LEU A 127 8.47 -1.27 5.50
N ILE A 128 7.61 -2.14 6.05
CA ILE A 128 7.96 -3.04 7.16
C ILE A 128 8.46 -4.35 6.55
N GLU A 129 9.75 -4.58 6.66
CA GLU A 129 10.44 -5.66 5.96
C GLU A 129 11.62 -6.24 6.74
N SER A 130 11.63 -6.01 8.07
CA SER A 130 12.59 -6.60 9.01
C SER A 130 11.95 -6.92 10.35
N ALA A 131 12.58 -7.78 11.14
CA ALA A 131 12.17 -8.08 12.52
C ALA A 131 12.18 -6.82 13.41
N ALA A 132 13.17 -5.94 13.23
CA ALA A 132 13.25 -4.67 13.95
C ALA A 132 12.08 -3.73 13.57
N GLY A 133 11.74 -3.62 12.28
CA GLY A 133 10.60 -2.85 11.81
C GLY A 133 9.27 -3.39 12.35
N LEU A 134 9.12 -4.72 12.39
CA LEU A 134 7.93 -5.34 12.98
C LEU A 134 7.83 -5.05 14.49
N ALA A 135 8.95 -5.10 15.22
CA ALA A 135 8.96 -4.77 16.64
C ALA A 135 8.56 -3.31 16.93
N ALA A 136 8.88 -2.38 16.02
CA ALA A 136 8.57 -0.95 16.14
C ALA A 136 7.25 -0.56 15.42
N VAL A 137 6.46 -1.50 14.92
CA VAL A 137 5.37 -1.24 13.98
C VAL A 137 4.30 -0.27 14.52
N ASP A 138 4.02 -0.28 15.81
CA ASP A 138 3.05 0.65 16.42
C ASP A 138 3.59 2.09 16.45
N GLU A 139 4.85 2.28 16.77
CA GLU A 139 5.51 3.58 16.76
C GLU A 139 5.63 4.13 15.34
N LEU A 140 5.97 3.26 14.38
CA LEU A 140 6.04 3.60 12.97
C LEU A 140 4.67 4.01 12.42
N ALA A 141 3.61 3.28 12.77
CA ALA A 141 2.25 3.61 12.35
C ALA A 141 1.75 4.94 12.91
N ALA A 142 2.18 5.32 14.12
CA ALA A 142 1.80 6.56 14.78
C ALA A 142 2.66 7.77 14.39
N ALA A 143 3.71 7.59 13.58
CA ALA A 143 4.60 8.68 13.18
C ALA A 143 3.86 9.72 12.30
N PRO A 144 4.33 10.98 12.31
CA PRO A 144 3.71 12.05 11.53
C PRO A 144 3.62 11.74 10.03
N GLN A 145 2.54 12.15 9.37
CA GLN A 145 2.32 12.05 7.93
C GLN A 145 2.30 10.62 7.36
N VAL A 146 2.31 9.59 8.22
CA VAL A 146 2.15 8.22 7.75
C VAL A 146 0.76 8.05 7.16
N LEU A 147 0.73 7.71 5.87
CA LEU A 147 -0.50 7.45 5.13
C LEU A 147 -0.97 6.01 5.34
N ARG A 148 -0.08 5.06 5.13
CA ARG A 148 -0.35 3.61 5.20
C ARG A 148 0.94 2.87 5.52
N LEU A 149 0.84 1.72 6.20
CA LEU A 149 1.94 0.77 6.27
C LEU A 149 2.00 -0.07 5.00
N ALA A 150 3.19 -0.44 4.56
CA ALA A 150 3.41 -1.43 3.51
C ALA A 150 4.23 -2.61 4.05
N PHE A 151 4.01 -3.80 3.50
CA PHE A 151 4.71 -5.02 3.88
C PHE A 151 5.71 -5.45 2.80
N GLY A 152 6.99 -5.52 3.12
CA GLY A 152 8.05 -6.05 2.24
C GLY A 152 8.27 -7.54 2.54
N ASN A 153 7.38 -8.40 2.02
CA ASN A 153 7.33 -9.82 2.35
C ASN A 153 8.59 -10.61 1.98
N LEU A 154 9.30 -10.24 0.91
CA LEU A 154 10.51 -10.95 0.49
C LEU A 154 11.71 -10.58 1.37
N ASP A 155 11.93 -9.30 1.60
CA ASP A 155 13.01 -8.81 2.46
C ASP A 155 12.78 -9.25 3.91
N PHE A 156 11.53 -9.27 4.39
CA PHE A 156 11.21 -9.78 5.71
C PHE A 156 11.61 -11.25 5.86
N GLN A 157 11.28 -12.10 4.87
CA GLN A 157 11.70 -13.51 4.89
C GLN A 157 13.22 -13.65 4.91
N ALA A 158 13.92 -12.84 4.13
CA ALA A 158 15.38 -12.84 4.08
C ALA A 158 15.99 -12.39 5.43
N ASP A 159 15.45 -11.34 6.04
CA ASP A 159 15.93 -10.80 7.33
C ASP A 159 15.79 -11.81 8.47
N VAL A 160 14.63 -12.49 8.56
CA VAL A 160 14.38 -13.46 9.64
C VAL A 160 14.84 -14.89 9.32
N GLY A 161 15.40 -15.14 8.12
CA GLY A 161 15.83 -16.46 7.69
C GLY A 161 14.68 -17.45 7.47
N LEU A 162 13.50 -16.96 7.07
CA LEU A 162 12.31 -17.76 6.89
C LEU A 162 12.12 -18.13 5.41
N ALA A 163 11.79 -19.40 5.15
CA ALA A 163 11.31 -19.85 3.86
C ALA A 163 9.84 -20.25 4.00
N CYS A 164 8.98 -19.56 3.26
CA CYS A 164 7.54 -19.79 3.33
C CYS A 164 7.08 -20.82 2.31
N ASP A 165 6.06 -21.58 2.69
CA ASP A 165 5.29 -22.39 1.77
C ASP A 165 4.44 -21.52 0.82
N ALA A 166 3.81 -22.20 -0.17
CA ALA A 166 3.04 -21.49 -1.19
C ALA A 166 1.89 -20.64 -0.66
N ASP A 167 1.34 -20.93 0.50
CA ASP A 167 0.26 -20.19 1.12
C ASP A 167 0.75 -19.09 2.09
N GLU A 168 2.07 -18.99 2.30
CA GLU A 168 2.70 -18.02 3.24
C GLU A 168 2.04 -18.01 4.63
N ALA A 169 1.66 -19.20 5.14
CA ALA A 169 1.01 -19.32 6.45
C ALA A 169 1.89 -18.76 7.57
N GLU A 170 3.21 -18.85 7.43
CA GLU A 170 4.21 -18.36 8.35
C GLU A 170 4.16 -16.82 8.52
N LEU A 171 3.70 -16.10 7.48
CA LEU A 171 3.59 -14.63 7.50
C LEU A 171 2.22 -14.12 8.01
N VAL A 172 1.28 -15.02 8.32
CA VAL A 172 -0.04 -14.60 8.85
C VAL A 172 0.10 -13.81 10.15
N PRO A 173 0.93 -14.20 11.14
CA PRO A 173 1.14 -13.39 12.36
C PRO A 173 1.70 -11.99 12.07
N VAL A 174 2.60 -11.87 11.10
CA VAL A 174 3.20 -10.60 10.69
C VAL A 174 2.14 -9.68 10.08
N ARG A 175 1.34 -10.20 9.13
CA ARG A 175 0.23 -9.45 8.54
C ARG A 175 -0.79 -9.01 9.59
N LEU A 176 -1.10 -9.86 10.56
CA LEU A 176 -1.99 -9.50 11.67
C LEU A 176 -1.42 -8.36 12.52
N ALA A 177 -0.13 -8.38 12.84
CA ALA A 177 0.53 -7.31 13.60
C ALA A 177 0.43 -5.96 12.85
N LEU A 178 0.74 -5.94 11.55
CA LEU A 178 0.58 -4.73 10.72
C LEU A 178 -0.86 -4.21 10.71
N LEU A 179 -1.81 -5.12 10.55
CA LEU A 179 -3.25 -4.75 10.55
C LEU A 179 -3.66 -4.12 11.88
N LEU A 180 -3.23 -4.71 13.01
CA LEU A 180 -3.56 -4.20 14.34
C LEU A 180 -2.92 -2.84 14.59
N ALA A 181 -1.65 -2.64 14.22
CA ALA A 181 -0.97 -1.34 14.30
C ALA A 181 -1.67 -0.27 13.45
N THR A 182 -2.01 -0.60 12.20
CA THR A 182 -2.79 0.25 11.30
C THR A 182 -4.12 0.70 11.94
N ARG A 183 -4.83 -0.23 12.60
CA ARG A 183 -6.11 0.07 13.25
C ARG A 183 -5.95 0.92 14.50
N ARG A 184 -4.94 0.68 15.32
CA ARG A 184 -4.63 1.51 16.50
C ARG A 184 -4.28 2.95 16.11
N ALA A 185 -3.53 3.12 15.03
CA ALA A 185 -3.15 4.43 14.50
C ALA A 185 -4.27 5.13 13.68
N GLY A 186 -5.40 4.47 13.42
CA GLY A 186 -6.49 5.04 12.61
C GLY A 186 -6.17 5.20 11.13
N LEU A 187 -5.19 4.47 10.60
CA LEU A 187 -4.74 4.56 9.22
C LEU A 187 -5.67 3.77 8.26
N PRO A 188 -5.68 4.10 6.96
CA PRO A 188 -6.22 3.23 5.92
C PRO A 188 -5.58 1.85 5.94
N ALA A 189 -6.29 0.84 5.41
CA ALA A 189 -5.81 -0.55 5.39
C ALA A 189 -4.41 -0.68 4.78
N PRO A 190 -3.52 -1.53 5.33
CA PRO A 190 -2.13 -1.63 4.89
C PRO A 190 -2.01 -2.19 3.46
N ILE A 191 -0.83 -2.02 2.88
CA ILE A 191 -0.46 -2.48 1.54
C ILE A 191 0.28 -3.81 1.70
N ASP A 192 -0.21 -4.90 1.08
CA ASP A 192 0.46 -6.21 1.10
C ASP A 192 1.66 -6.26 0.14
N GLY A 193 2.56 -7.20 0.40
CA GLY A 193 3.79 -7.41 -0.34
C GLY A 193 3.59 -7.85 -1.78
N VAL A 194 4.69 -8.12 -2.47
CA VAL A 194 4.71 -8.51 -3.87
C VAL A 194 4.44 -10.01 -4.09
N THR A 195 3.97 -10.36 -5.28
CA THR A 195 4.07 -11.72 -5.84
C THR A 195 5.19 -11.70 -6.86
N ALA A 196 6.29 -12.42 -6.59
CA ALA A 196 7.54 -12.31 -7.34
C ALA A 196 7.43 -12.82 -8.77
N ASP A 197 6.75 -13.95 -8.99
CA ASP A 197 6.45 -14.39 -10.35
C ASP A 197 5.27 -13.62 -10.93
N TRP A 198 5.60 -12.57 -11.68
CA TRP A 198 4.60 -11.69 -12.28
C TRP A 198 3.78 -12.35 -13.40
N ARG A 199 4.24 -13.51 -13.94
CA ARG A 199 3.51 -14.29 -14.95
C ARG A 199 2.49 -15.24 -14.35
N ASP A 200 2.67 -15.64 -13.10
CA ASP A 200 1.72 -16.50 -12.40
C ASP A 200 0.55 -15.67 -11.83
N LEU A 201 -0.39 -15.36 -12.71
CA LEU A 201 -1.59 -14.59 -12.33
C LEU A 201 -2.52 -15.39 -11.40
N GLN A 202 -2.45 -16.72 -11.41
CA GLN A 202 -3.22 -17.58 -10.52
C GLN A 202 -2.69 -17.46 -9.07
N ARG A 203 -1.36 -17.53 -8.92
CA ARG A 203 -0.68 -17.26 -7.64
C ARG A 203 -0.96 -15.85 -7.15
N LEU A 204 -0.85 -14.84 -8.02
CA LEU A 204 -1.14 -13.45 -7.69
C LEU A 204 -2.56 -13.27 -7.13
N ALA A 205 -3.57 -13.87 -7.78
CA ALA A 205 -4.96 -13.82 -7.34
C ALA A 205 -5.15 -14.50 -5.97
N ALA A 206 -4.52 -15.66 -5.76
CA ALA A 206 -4.56 -16.38 -4.49
C ALA A 206 -3.90 -15.58 -3.36
N ASP A 207 -2.71 -15.02 -3.59
CA ASP A 207 -1.98 -14.18 -2.63
C ASP A 207 -2.82 -12.95 -2.25
N THR A 208 -3.38 -12.28 -3.24
CA THR A 208 -4.22 -11.09 -3.03
C THR A 208 -5.50 -11.40 -2.24
N ALA A 209 -6.18 -12.49 -2.60
CA ALA A 209 -7.38 -12.94 -1.88
C ALA A 209 -7.09 -13.33 -0.43
N ARG A 210 -5.91 -13.88 -0.16
CA ARG A 210 -5.44 -14.24 1.17
C ARG A 210 -5.18 -13.01 2.04
N ALA A 211 -4.54 -11.99 1.49
CA ALA A 211 -4.25 -10.73 2.17
C ALA A 211 -5.49 -9.86 2.42
N ARG A 212 -6.53 -10.04 1.63
CA ARG A 212 -7.78 -9.30 1.69
C ARG A 212 -8.54 -9.49 3.01
N ALA A 213 -9.51 -8.61 3.27
CA ALA A 213 -10.29 -8.41 4.49
C ALA A 213 -10.84 -9.66 5.21
N ARG A 214 -10.99 -10.83 4.56
CA ARG A 214 -11.45 -12.07 5.21
C ARG A 214 -10.38 -12.79 6.02
N ARG A 215 -9.09 -12.60 5.68
CA ARG A 215 -7.98 -13.31 6.33
C ARG A 215 -6.85 -12.42 6.81
N GLY A 216 -6.68 -11.22 6.25
CA GLY A 216 -5.56 -10.35 6.59
C GLY A 216 -5.90 -8.86 6.71
N GLY A 217 -7.04 -8.38 6.18
CA GLY A 217 -7.49 -6.99 6.32
C GLY A 217 -6.69 -5.97 5.52
N PHE A 218 -5.84 -6.40 4.59
CA PHE A 218 -5.11 -5.54 3.68
C PHE A 218 -6.04 -4.99 2.58
N GLY A 219 -5.81 -3.74 2.19
CA GLY A 219 -6.65 -3.04 1.21
C GLY A 219 -5.95 -2.72 -0.08
N ALA A 220 -4.66 -3.05 -0.20
CA ALA A 220 -3.86 -2.84 -1.40
C ALA A 220 -2.73 -3.87 -1.50
N LYS A 221 -2.08 -3.91 -2.68
CA LYS A 221 -0.93 -4.77 -2.95
C LYS A 221 0.14 -4.03 -3.73
N LEU A 222 1.41 -4.30 -3.40
CA LEU A 222 2.57 -3.93 -4.19
C LEU A 222 2.62 -4.77 -5.47
N CYS A 223 2.85 -4.12 -6.61
CA CYS A 223 2.97 -4.74 -7.93
C CYS A 223 4.33 -4.41 -8.54
N ILE A 224 4.95 -5.37 -9.23
CA ILE A 224 6.25 -5.22 -9.91
C ILE A 224 6.12 -5.27 -11.44
N HIS A 225 4.92 -5.54 -11.96
CA HIS A 225 4.64 -5.54 -13.39
C HIS A 225 3.24 -4.97 -13.66
N PRO A 226 3.04 -4.22 -14.77
CA PRO A 226 1.71 -3.67 -15.11
C PRO A 226 0.61 -4.72 -15.24
N ASP A 227 0.92 -5.92 -15.72
CA ASP A 227 -0.03 -7.03 -15.89
C ASP A 227 -0.62 -7.54 -14.55
N GLN A 228 0.02 -7.21 -13.43
CA GLN A 228 -0.50 -7.54 -12.09
C GLN A 228 -1.64 -6.60 -11.65
N VAL A 229 -1.76 -5.40 -12.22
CA VAL A 229 -2.67 -4.36 -11.74
C VAL A 229 -4.13 -4.79 -11.82
N ALA A 230 -4.60 -5.17 -13.00
CA ALA A 230 -6.00 -5.56 -13.19
C ALA A 230 -6.41 -6.81 -12.38
N PRO A 231 -5.61 -7.90 -12.33
CA PRO A 231 -5.89 -9.06 -11.46
C PRO A 231 -5.97 -8.71 -9.97
N VAL A 232 -5.09 -7.84 -9.48
CA VAL A 232 -5.12 -7.37 -8.07
C VAL A 232 -6.39 -6.57 -7.80
N HIS A 233 -6.79 -5.66 -8.70
CA HIS A 233 -8.04 -4.92 -8.57
C HIS A 233 -9.25 -5.85 -8.45
N ALA A 234 -9.32 -6.86 -9.32
CA ALA A 234 -10.38 -7.87 -9.30
C ALA A 234 -10.39 -8.65 -7.97
N ALA A 235 -9.22 -9.11 -7.51
CA ALA A 235 -9.11 -9.93 -6.30
C ALA A 235 -9.36 -9.12 -5.00
N LEU A 236 -9.07 -7.82 -4.97
CA LEU A 236 -9.37 -6.93 -3.84
C LEU A 236 -10.83 -6.43 -3.83
N GLY A 237 -11.52 -6.50 -4.95
CA GLY A 237 -12.93 -6.14 -5.04
C GLY A 237 -13.83 -7.15 -4.30
N PRO A 238 -15.04 -6.77 -3.86
CA PRO A 238 -16.00 -7.71 -3.33
C PRO A 238 -16.51 -8.65 -4.45
N SER A 239 -16.68 -9.92 -4.13
CA SER A 239 -17.27 -10.88 -5.07
C SER A 239 -18.78 -10.62 -5.26
N ALA A 240 -19.37 -11.13 -6.35
CA ALA A 240 -20.81 -11.05 -6.57
C ALA A 240 -21.62 -11.64 -5.41
N ASP A 241 -21.17 -12.78 -4.85
CA ASP A 241 -21.81 -13.43 -3.71
C ASP A 241 -21.73 -12.57 -2.43
N GLU A 242 -20.59 -11.92 -2.21
CA GLU A 242 -20.41 -11.01 -1.08
C GLU A 242 -21.32 -9.80 -1.18
N LEU A 243 -21.47 -9.25 -2.37
CA LEU A 243 -22.38 -8.13 -2.63
C LEU A 243 -23.83 -8.53 -2.47
N ALA A 244 -24.21 -9.69 -3.02
CA ALA A 244 -25.56 -10.24 -2.85
C ALA A 244 -25.89 -10.47 -1.38
N TRP A 245 -24.95 -11.07 -0.63
CA TRP A 245 -25.09 -11.26 0.81
C TRP A 245 -25.21 -9.91 1.57
N ALA A 246 -24.33 -8.95 1.24
CA ALA A 246 -24.35 -7.63 1.89
C ALA A 246 -25.68 -6.91 1.68
N ARG A 247 -26.22 -6.93 0.45
CA ARG A 247 -27.54 -6.34 0.15
C ARG A 247 -28.66 -7.02 0.98
N ARG A 248 -28.67 -8.36 1.06
CA ARG A 248 -29.63 -9.10 1.87
C ARG A 248 -29.56 -8.76 3.36
N VAL A 249 -28.36 -8.57 3.92
CA VAL A 249 -28.16 -8.13 5.30
C VAL A 249 -28.79 -6.76 5.53
N ILE A 250 -28.50 -5.79 4.67
CA ILE A 250 -29.04 -4.42 4.80
C ILE A 250 -30.57 -4.42 4.65
N ASP A 251 -31.13 -5.18 3.72
CA ASP A 251 -32.57 -5.29 3.51
C ASP A 251 -33.27 -5.95 4.71
N ALA A 252 -32.69 -7.00 5.29
CA ALA A 252 -33.23 -7.67 6.48
C ALA A 252 -33.29 -6.72 7.68
N ILE A 253 -32.21 -5.95 7.94
CA ILE A 253 -32.19 -4.96 9.03
C ILE A 253 -33.20 -3.84 8.81
N ARG A 254 -33.32 -3.34 7.59
CA ARG A 254 -34.26 -2.29 7.20
C ARG A 254 -35.72 -2.77 7.40
N SER A 255 -36.02 -3.98 6.95
CA SER A 255 -37.37 -4.57 7.06
C SER A 255 -37.79 -4.82 8.52
N ALA A 256 -36.84 -5.09 9.41
CA ALA A 256 -37.09 -5.31 10.84
C ALA A 256 -37.15 -3.99 11.64
N GLY A 257 -36.95 -2.84 11.03
CA GLY A 257 -36.91 -1.56 11.75
C GLY A 257 -35.67 -1.37 12.63
N GLY A 258 -34.61 -2.15 12.42
CA GLY A 258 -33.38 -2.16 13.23
C GLY A 258 -33.34 -3.33 14.22
N GLY A 259 -32.28 -3.40 15.00
CA GLY A 259 -32.05 -4.45 16.00
C GLY A 259 -31.35 -5.69 15.46
N VAL A 260 -31.47 -6.81 16.18
CA VAL A 260 -30.87 -8.09 15.81
C VAL A 260 -31.88 -8.92 15.01
N VAL A 261 -31.47 -9.43 13.86
CA VAL A 261 -32.28 -10.28 13.00
C VAL A 261 -31.60 -11.61 12.71
N SER A 262 -32.36 -12.61 12.21
CA SER A 262 -31.80 -13.83 11.67
C SER A 262 -31.84 -13.81 10.14
N LEU A 263 -30.71 -14.10 9.50
CA LEU A 263 -30.62 -14.30 8.06
C LEU A 263 -29.88 -15.62 7.77
N ASP A 264 -30.52 -16.52 7.03
CA ASP A 264 -30.01 -17.87 6.74
C ASP A 264 -29.60 -18.67 7.99
N GLY A 265 -30.37 -18.55 9.09
CA GLY A 265 -30.08 -19.22 10.37
C GLY A 265 -28.89 -18.63 11.14
N ARG A 266 -28.37 -17.47 10.73
CA ARG A 266 -27.26 -16.77 11.40
C ARG A 266 -27.76 -15.44 11.97
N MET A 267 -27.22 -15.09 13.14
CA MET A 267 -27.49 -13.80 13.75
C MET A 267 -26.84 -12.67 12.94
N VAL A 268 -27.60 -11.62 12.67
CA VAL A 268 -27.18 -10.37 12.09
C VAL A 268 -27.29 -9.28 13.13
N ASP A 269 -26.19 -8.80 13.59
CA ASP A 269 -26.02 -7.74 14.57
C ASP A 269 -25.20 -6.56 14.00
N ALA A 270 -24.93 -5.55 14.82
CA ALA A 270 -24.20 -4.38 14.39
C ALA A 270 -22.81 -4.65 13.74
N PRO A 271 -21.96 -5.58 14.20
CA PRO A 271 -20.75 -6.01 13.50
C PRO A 271 -21.00 -6.54 12.08
N VAL A 272 -22.03 -7.36 11.89
CA VAL A 272 -22.39 -7.93 10.59
C VAL A 272 -22.89 -6.86 9.64
N VAL A 273 -23.70 -5.92 10.14
CA VAL A 273 -24.19 -4.76 9.36
C VAL A 273 -23.01 -3.91 8.89
N ARG A 274 -22.09 -3.54 9.78
CA ARG A 274 -20.89 -2.77 9.41
C ARG A 274 -20.04 -3.47 8.35
N LEU A 275 -19.95 -4.80 8.39
CA LEU A 275 -19.25 -5.57 7.34
C LEU A 275 -19.98 -5.46 6.00
N ALA A 276 -21.31 -5.59 5.98
CA ALA A 276 -22.12 -5.47 4.78
C ALA A 276 -22.02 -4.06 4.17
N GLU A 277 -22.15 -3.02 4.98
CA GLU A 277 -21.98 -1.62 4.55
C GLU A 277 -20.61 -1.37 3.94
N ARG A 278 -19.55 -1.91 4.55
CA ARG A 278 -18.18 -1.80 4.04
C ARG A 278 -18.00 -2.47 2.68
N LEU A 279 -18.59 -3.66 2.47
CA LEU A 279 -18.54 -4.35 1.18
C LEU A 279 -19.23 -3.54 0.08
N LEU A 280 -20.41 -2.98 0.38
CA LEU A 280 -21.15 -2.14 -0.58
C LEU A 280 -20.42 -0.83 -0.88
N ALA A 281 -19.78 -0.22 0.12
CA ALA A 281 -18.96 0.98 -0.09
C ALA A 281 -17.72 0.70 -0.97
N LEU A 282 -17.13 -0.49 -0.87
CA LEU A 282 -16.01 -0.89 -1.74
C LEU A 282 -16.43 -1.11 -3.20
N ASP A 283 -17.66 -1.58 -3.44
CA ASP A 283 -18.23 -1.76 -4.78
C ASP A 283 -18.52 -0.40 -5.46
N ALA A 284 -18.95 0.58 -4.68
CA ALA A 284 -19.26 1.92 -5.17
C ALA A 284 -18.02 2.76 -5.55
N GLN A 285 -16.81 2.31 -5.18
CA GLN A 285 -15.58 2.99 -5.54
C GLN A 285 -15.16 2.59 -6.95
N PRO A 286 -14.95 3.56 -7.88
CA PRO A 286 -14.44 3.23 -9.20
C PRO A 286 -13.08 2.52 -9.05
N PRO A 287 -12.73 1.59 -9.94
CA PRO A 287 -11.39 1.06 -10.00
C PRO A 287 -10.43 2.23 -10.20
N SER A 288 -9.58 2.45 -9.21
CA SER A 288 -8.59 3.54 -9.18
C SER A 288 -7.45 3.26 -10.13
#